data_4ea46f7a6960490281602cd5131cc675
#
_entry.id   4ea46f7a6960490281602cd5131cc675
#
_cell.length_a   1.000
_cell.length_b   1.000
_cell.length_c   1.000
_cell.angle_alpha   90.00
_cell.angle_beta   90.00
_cell.angle_gamma   90.00
#
_symmetry.space_group_name_H-M   'P 1'
#
loop_
_entity.id
_entity.type
_entity.pdbx_description
1 polymer ?
#
loop_
_entity_poly.entity_id
_entity_poly.type
_entity_poly.pdbx_seq_one_letter_code
_entity_poly.pdbx_strand_id
1 'polypeptide(L)'
;MLSKIDYLPPNTALRPAANYLAKAFSEQCDQYFKNPFAVFDLPLKPLGTAHQQKVWSATQAIGVGSTSTYGEIAKQIKSGPRAVGTACGANPYPLVTPCHRVVSAQGLGGFMKEDAPGFYRQIKLWLLRHEGAI
;
A
#
# COMPACT_ATOMS: atom_id res chain seq x y z
N MET A 1 -1.11 3.00 18.67
CA MET A 1 -0.92 2.31 17.38
C MET A 1 -1.64 3.07 16.29
N LEU A 2 -1.08 3.08 15.09
CA LEU A 2 -1.79 3.61 13.93
C LEU A 2 -3.02 2.75 13.62
N SER A 3 -4.13 3.39 13.28
CA SER A 3 -5.38 2.72 12.95
C SER A 3 -5.83 2.96 11.50
N LYS A 4 -5.23 3.91 10.80
CA LYS A 4 -5.52 4.16 9.38
C LYS A 4 -4.51 5.13 8.75
N ILE A 5 -4.25 4.93 7.46
CA ILE A 5 -3.52 5.84 6.59
C ILE A 5 -4.36 6.05 5.33
N ASP A 6 -4.48 7.30 4.88
CA ASP A 6 -5.21 7.64 3.66
C ASP A 6 -4.37 8.50 2.72
N TYR A 7 -4.54 8.30 1.42
CA TYR A 7 -4.11 9.26 0.42
C TYR A 7 -5.21 10.31 0.26
N LEU A 8 -4.80 11.58 0.28
CA LEU A 8 -5.75 12.69 0.18
C LEU A 8 -5.62 13.40 -1.16
N PRO A 9 -6.72 14.02 -1.67
CA PRO A 9 -6.66 14.82 -2.89
C PRO A 9 -5.61 15.92 -2.81
N PRO A 10 -5.00 16.34 -3.94
CA PRO A 10 -3.90 17.33 -3.94
C PRO A 10 -4.24 18.68 -3.33
N ASN A 11 -5.52 19.06 -3.33
CA ASN A 11 -5.99 20.34 -2.80
C ASN A 11 -6.43 20.27 -1.33
N THR A 12 -6.15 19.16 -0.65
CA THR A 12 -6.46 19.03 0.77
C THR A 12 -5.54 19.92 1.59
N ALA A 13 -6.12 20.69 2.53
CA ALA A 13 -5.35 21.55 3.41
C ALA A 13 -4.40 20.72 4.31
N LEU A 14 -3.15 21.16 4.40
CA LEU A 14 -2.17 20.51 5.25
C LEU A 14 -2.38 20.91 6.71
N ARG A 15 -2.20 19.95 7.61
CA ARG A 15 -2.23 20.17 9.06
C ARG A 15 -0.94 19.63 9.68
N PRO A 16 -0.41 20.28 10.74
CA PRO A 16 0.70 19.73 11.49
C PRO A 16 0.34 18.37 12.10
N ALA A 17 1.33 17.49 12.20
CA ALA A 17 1.15 16.20 12.85
C ALA A 17 0.78 16.41 14.33
N ALA A 18 -0.35 15.82 14.77
CA ALA A 18 -0.95 16.10 16.08
C ALA A 18 -0.39 15.22 17.21
N ASN A 19 0.28 14.09 16.89
CA ASN A 19 0.76 13.16 17.89
C ASN A 19 2.07 12.49 17.45
N TYR A 20 2.66 11.73 18.36
CA TYR A 20 3.94 11.04 18.15
C TYR A 20 3.92 10.12 16.92
N LEU A 21 2.87 9.30 16.76
CA LEU A 21 2.79 8.35 15.65
C LEU A 21 2.63 9.05 14.30
N ALA A 22 1.85 10.14 14.25
CA ALA A 22 1.71 10.92 13.04
C ALA A 22 3.03 11.59 12.65
N LYS A 23 3.80 12.09 13.61
CA LYS A 23 5.14 12.63 13.38
C LYS A 23 6.09 11.57 12.87
N ALA A 24 6.12 10.39 13.51
CA ALA A 24 6.97 9.29 13.10
C ALA A 24 6.65 8.84 11.68
N PHE A 25 5.37 8.75 11.32
CA PHE A 25 4.95 8.40 9.97
C PHE A 25 5.40 9.46 8.95
N SER A 26 5.21 10.74 9.27
CA SER A 26 5.63 11.85 8.39
C SER A 26 7.14 11.81 8.13
N GLU A 27 7.94 11.60 9.16
CA GLU A 27 9.39 11.49 9.05
C GLU A 27 9.81 10.30 8.20
N GLN A 28 9.17 9.15 8.40
CA GLN A 28 9.45 7.95 7.62
C GLN A 28 9.02 8.10 6.17
N CYS A 29 7.93 8.79 5.88
CA CYS A 29 7.53 9.15 4.52
C CYS A 29 8.60 10.02 3.85
N ASP A 30 9.12 11.04 4.55
CA ASP A 30 10.16 11.89 4.01
C ASP A 30 11.42 11.08 3.67
N GLN A 31 11.80 10.16 4.53
CA GLN A 31 12.92 9.26 4.29
C GLN A 31 12.68 8.36 3.07
N TYR A 32 11.47 7.81 2.95
CA TYR A 32 11.09 6.96 1.82
C TYR A 32 11.11 7.74 0.50
N PHE A 33 10.64 8.98 0.48
CA PHE A 33 10.65 9.81 -0.73
C PHE A 33 12.07 10.15 -1.18
N LYS A 34 13.02 10.23 -0.27
CA LYS A 34 14.44 10.43 -0.59
C LYS A 34 15.14 9.13 -0.96
N ASN A 35 14.76 8.02 -0.34
CA ASN A 35 15.35 6.71 -0.55
C ASN A 35 14.26 5.64 -0.47
N PRO A 36 13.87 5.03 -1.61
CA PRO A 36 12.80 4.04 -1.62
C PRO A 36 13.10 2.78 -0.81
N PHE A 37 14.36 2.54 -0.46
CA PHE A 37 14.76 1.41 0.39
C PHE A 37 14.59 1.69 1.89
N ALA A 38 14.20 2.91 2.27
CA ALA A 38 13.91 3.22 3.67
C ALA A 38 12.74 2.37 4.18
N VAL A 39 12.88 1.86 5.40
CA VAL A 39 11.91 0.93 5.99
C VAL A 39 10.93 1.69 6.87
N PHE A 40 9.65 1.37 6.75
CA PHE A 40 8.63 1.84 7.68
C PHE A 40 8.64 0.95 8.92
N ASP A 41 8.76 1.57 10.08
CA ASP A 41 8.74 0.90 11.39
C ASP A 41 7.77 1.64 12.31
N LEU A 42 6.52 1.19 12.29
CA LEU A 42 5.41 1.82 13.01
C LEU A 42 4.53 0.75 13.63
N PRO A 43 4.06 0.95 14.88
CA PRO A 43 3.09 0.04 15.47
C PRO A 43 1.73 0.22 14.79
N LEU A 44 1.30 -0.82 14.09
CA LEU A 44 0.02 -0.85 13.38
C LEU A 44 -1.01 -1.64 14.18
N LYS A 45 -2.20 -1.07 14.34
CA LYS A 45 -3.31 -1.80 14.95
C LYS A 45 -3.72 -2.94 14.03
N PRO A 46 -3.75 -4.21 14.49
CA PRO A 46 -4.23 -5.31 13.66
C PRO A 46 -5.70 -5.14 13.36
N LEU A 47 -6.05 -5.09 12.07
CA LEU A 47 -7.40 -4.89 11.57
C LEU A 47 -7.70 -5.93 10.49
N GLY A 48 -8.98 -6.08 10.18
CA GLY A 48 -9.42 -6.91 9.07
C GLY A 48 -9.66 -8.37 9.43
N THR A 49 -10.14 -9.11 8.43
CA THR A 49 -10.43 -10.55 8.54
C THR A 49 -9.14 -11.38 8.46
N ALA A 50 -9.23 -12.66 8.79
CA ALA A 50 -8.11 -13.58 8.63
C ALA A 50 -7.60 -13.64 7.19
N HIS A 51 -8.50 -13.61 6.21
CA HIS A 51 -8.15 -13.58 4.79
C HIS A 51 -7.40 -12.29 4.43
N GLN A 52 -7.91 -11.13 4.85
CA GLN A 52 -7.27 -9.85 4.62
C GLN A 52 -5.87 -9.81 5.24
N GLN A 53 -5.71 -10.31 6.46
CA GLN A 53 -4.42 -10.40 7.13
C GLN A 53 -3.42 -11.24 6.32
N LYS A 54 -3.86 -12.35 5.75
CA LYS A 54 -3.00 -13.19 4.90
C LYS A 54 -2.55 -12.46 3.64
N VAL A 55 -3.46 -11.74 2.98
CA VAL A 55 -3.14 -10.93 1.81
C VAL A 55 -2.11 -9.87 2.16
N TRP A 56 -2.36 -9.11 3.21
CA TRP A 56 -1.47 -8.01 3.60
C TRP A 56 -0.09 -8.52 4.04
N SER A 57 -0.02 -9.65 4.72
CA SER A 57 1.26 -10.28 5.08
C SER A 57 2.04 -10.72 3.83
N ALA A 58 1.34 -11.26 2.83
CA ALA A 58 1.97 -11.63 1.56
C ALA A 58 2.51 -10.39 0.82
N THR A 59 1.81 -9.25 0.86
CA THR A 59 2.31 -8.01 0.24
C THR A 59 3.54 -7.48 0.96
N GLN A 60 3.63 -7.63 2.27
CA GLN A 60 4.79 -7.22 3.06
C GLN A 60 6.07 -7.96 2.62
N ALA A 61 5.93 -9.15 2.08
CA ALA A 61 7.06 -9.95 1.62
C ALA A 61 7.57 -9.52 0.22
N ILE A 62 6.85 -8.65 -0.48
CA ILE A 62 7.29 -8.14 -1.78
C ILE A 62 8.34 -7.04 -1.54
N GLY A 63 9.55 -7.25 -2.02
CA GLY A 63 10.63 -6.29 -1.84
C GLY A 63 10.47 -5.02 -2.69
N VAL A 64 11.14 -3.97 -2.27
CA VAL A 64 11.24 -2.71 -3.03
C VAL A 64 11.84 -3.01 -4.41
N GLY A 65 11.25 -2.44 -5.44
CA GLY A 65 11.69 -2.68 -6.82
C GLY A 65 11.12 -3.96 -7.45
N SER A 66 10.30 -4.70 -6.72
CA SER A 66 9.64 -5.93 -7.19
C SER A 66 8.13 -5.76 -7.20
N THR A 67 7.45 -6.57 -7.99
CA THR A 67 5.99 -6.67 -8.02
C THR A 67 5.57 -8.13 -7.96
N SER A 68 4.31 -8.35 -7.57
CA SER A 68 3.69 -9.66 -7.64
C SER A 68 2.29 -9.49 -8.24
N THR A 69 1.80 -10.50 -8.94
CA THR A 69 0.44 -10.41 -9.49
C THR A 69 -0.59 -10.85 -8.46
N TYR A 70 -1.84 -10.43 -8.67
CA TYR A 70 -2.96 -10.90 -7.83
C TYR A 70 -3.05 -12.43 -7.84
N GLY A 71 -2.78 -13.06 -8.99
CA GLY A 71 -2.78 -14.52 -9.11
C GLY A 71 -1.66 -15.19 -8.32
N GLU A 72 -0.48 -14.60 -8.32
CA GLU A 72 0.66 -15.12 -7.56
C GLU A 72 0.40 -15.07 -6.05
N ILE A 73 -0.13 -13.95 -5.56
CA ILE A 73 -0.53 -13.83 -4.14
C ILE A 73 -1.63 -14.85 -3.82
N ALA A 74 -2.63 -14.97 -4.70
CA ALA A 74 -3.72 -15.93 -4.51
C ALA A 74 -3.22 -17.36 -4.37
N LYS A 75 -2.24 -17.77 -5.18
CA LYS A 75 -1.61 -19.07 -5.06
C LYS A 75 -0.95 -19.28 -3.70
N GLN A 76 -0.21 -18.29 -3.23
CA GLN A 76 0.51 -18.37 -1.95
C GLN A 76 -0.42 -18.62 -0.77
N ILE A 77 -1.60 -18.01 -0.78
CA ILE A 77 -2.55 -18.06 0.34
C ILE A 77 -3.75 -18.94 0.08
N LYS A 78 -3.77 -19.67 -1.01
CA LYS A 78 -4.88 -20.56 -1.43
C LYS A 78 -6.20 -19.79 -1.55
N SER A 79 -6.18 -18.70 -2.32
CA SER A 79 -7.32 -17.81 -2.56
C SER A 79 -7.50 -17.58 -4.07
N GLY A 80 -8.36 -16.65 -4.43
CA GLY A 80 -8.58 -16.23 -5.81
C GLY A 80 -8.07 -14.80 -6.07
N PRO A 81 -7.70 -14.47 -7.32
CA PRO A 81 -7.16 -13.14 -7.63
C PRO A 81 -8.13 -12.00 -7.31
N ARG A 82 -9.44 -12.21 -7.52
CA ARG A 82 -10.46 -11.21 -7.22
C ARG A 82 -10.54 -10.93 -5.71
N ALA A 83 -10.51 -11.98 -4.89
CA ALA A 83 -10.53 -11.84 -3.43
C ALA A 83 -9.27 -11.12 -2.93
N VAL A 84 -8.12 -11.40 -3.53
CA VAL A 84 -6.87 -10.69 -3.24
C VAL A 84 -7.00 -9.19 -3.61
N GLY A 85 -7.53 -8.89 -4.78
CA GLY A 85 -7.76 -7.51 -5.21
C GLY A 85 -8.67 -6.74 -4.27
N THR A 86 -9.76 -7.36 -3.82
CA THR A 86 -10.67 -6.77 -2.85
C THR A 86 -9.98 -6.49 -1.51
N ALA A 87 -9.17 -7.42 -1.02
CA ALA A 87 -8.41 -7.24 0.21
C ALA A 87 -7.36 -6.13 0.09
N CYS A 88 -6.69 -6.02 -1.06
CA CYS A 88 -5.76 -4.91 -1.34
C CYS A 88 -6.50 -3.57 -1.31
N GLY A 89 -7.71 -3.49 -1.88
CA GLY A 89 -8.52 -2.28 -1.85
C GLY A 89 -8.99 -1.88 -0.46
N ALA A 90 -9.04 -2.82 0.49
CA ALA A 90 -9.44 -2.59 1.87
C ALA A 90 -8.26 -2.32 2.82
N ASN A 91 -7.03 -2.26 2.31
CA ASN A 91 -5.83 -2.04 3.11
C ASN A 91 -5.92 -0.73 3.90
N PRO A 92 -5.91 -0.77 5.25
CA PRO A 92 -5.99 0.44 6.06
C PRO A 92 -4.67 1.20 6.18
N TYR A 93 -3.56 0.62 5.73
CA TYR A 93 -2.21 1.17 5.89
C TYR A 93 -1.46 1.22 4.55
N PRO A 94 -2.00 1.92 3.53
CA PRO A 94 -1.31 2.02 2.25
C PRO A 94 0.10 2.58 2.44
N LEU A 95 1.00 2.22 1.57
CA LEU A 95 2.43 2.53 1.60
C LEU A 95 3.19 1.69 2.63
N VAL A 96 2.78 1.68 3.89
CA VAL A 96 3.41 0.85 4.94
C VAL A 96 3.16 -0.63 4.65
N THR A 97 1.91 -1.00 4.35
CA THR A 97 1.56 -2.31 3.81
C THR A 97 1.49 -2.16 2.29
N PRO A 98 2.49 -2.65 1.53
CA PRO A 98 2.72 -2.18 0.16
C PRO A 98 1.85 -2.87 -0.89
N CYS A 99 0.53 -2.72 -0.78
CA CYS A 99 -0.41 -3.25 -1.78
C CYS A 99 -0.21 -2.65 -3.17
N HIS A 100 0.47 -1.51 -3.28
CA HIS A 100 0.84 -0.94 -4.58
C HIS A 100 1.80 -1.85 -5.38
N ARG A 101 2.48 -2.80 -4.73
CA ARG A 101 3.36 -3.77 -5.40
C ARG A 101 2.62 -4.96 -5.98
N VAL A 102 1.29 -5.04 -5.80
CA VAL A 102 0.47 -6.09 -6.41
C VAL A 102 -0.16 -5.53 -7.67
N VAL A 103 0.06 -6.23 -8.79
CA VAL A 103 -0.34 -5.77 -10.11
C VAL A 103 -1.17 -6.83 -10.84
N SER A 104 -1.86 -6.43 -11.90
CA SER A 104 -2.54 -7.36 -12.80
C SER A 104 -1.51 -8.04 -13.72
N ALA A 105 -1.83 -9.26 -14.15
CA ALA A 105 -1.02 -9.95 -15.16
C ALA A 105 -0.99 -9.20 -16.50
N GLN A 106 -2.00 -8.37 -16.79
CA GLN A 106 -2.10 -7.59 -18.02
C GLN A 106 -1.64 -6.14 -17.90
N GLY A 107 -1.19 -5.71 -16.71
CA GLY A 107 -0.75 -4.32 -16.53
C GLY A 107 -0.76 -3.89 -15.07
N LEU A 108 -0.93 -2.59 -14.85
CA LEU A 108 -0.83 -1.99 -13.52
C LEU A 108 -1.88 -2.51 -12.54
N GLY A 109 -3.08 -2.80 -13.00
CA GLY A 109 -4.21 -3.16 -12.14
C GLY A 109 -4.78 -1.97 -11.39
N GLY A 110 -5.71 -2.25 -10.48
CA GLY A 110 -6.32 -1.25 -9.63
C GLY A 110 -5.49 -0.96 -8.38
N PHE A 111 -5.90 0.05 -7.63
CA PHE A 111 -5.29 0.38 -6.36
C PHE A 111 -6.32 1.08 -5.48
N MET A 112 -6.53 0.59 -4.27
CA MET A 112 -7.57 1.06 -3.36
C MET A 112 -8.98 0.87 -3.95
N LYS A 113 -10.02 1.24 -3.21
CA LYS A 113 -11.38 1.36 -3.73
C LYS A 113 -11.46 2.69 -4.45
N GLU A 114 -11.48 2.67 -5.76
CA GLU A 114 -11.33 3.87 -6.53
C GLU A 114 -12.69 4.45 -6.94
N ASP A 115 -13.07 5.55 -6.28
CA ASP A 115 -14.23 6.34 -6.65
C ASP A 115 -13.86 7.53 -7.56
N ALA A 116 -12.57 7.87 -7.63
CA ALA A 116 -12.05 8.93 -8.48
C ALA A 116 -11.12 8.33 -9.54
N PRO A 117 -11.61 8.08 -10.76
CA PRO A 117 -10.80 7.43 -11.79
C PRO A 117 -9.48 8.14 -12.04
N GLY A 118 -8.40 7.37 -12.02
CA GLY A 118 -7.04 7.84 -12.27
C GLY A 118 -6.28 8.34 -11.06
N PHE A 119 -6.93 8.81 -9.98
CA PHE A 119 -6.22 9.38 -8.83
C PHE A 119 -5.33 8.33 -8.12
N TYR A 120 -5.92 7.25 -7.64
CA TYR A 120 -5.16 6.20 -6.96
C TYR A 120 -4.22 5.45 -7.90
N ARG A 121 -4.63 5.29 -9.15
CA ARG A 121 -3.79 4.66 -10.16
C ARG A 121 -2.52 5.46 -10.43
N GLN A 122 -2.62 6.79 -10.48
CA GLN A 122 -1.45 7.67 -10.62
C GLN A 122 -0.52 7.55 -9.42
N ILE A 123 -1.05 7.46 -8.21
CA ILE A 123 -0.25 7.22 -7.00
C ILE A 123 0.50 5.90 -7.11
N LYS A 124 -0.18 4.83 -7.49
CA LYS A 124 0.43 3.52 -7.67
C LYS A 124 1.57 3.56 -8.68
N LEU A 125 1.35 4.20 -9.81
CA LEU A 125 2.35 4.35 -10.85
C LEU A 125 3.58 5.11 -10.34
N TRP A 126 3.35 6.21 -9.62
CA TRP A 126 4.43 7.01 -9.06
C TRP A 126 5.26 6.21 -8.05
N LEU A 127 4.60 5.48 -7.16
CA LEU A 127 5.28 4.65 -6.14
C LEU A 127 6.14 3.57 -6.79
N LEU A 128 5.61 2.87 -7.79
CA LEU A 128 6.35 1.82 -8.49
C LEU A 128 7.55 2.39 -9.25
N ARG A 129 7.40 3.54 -9.88
CA ARG A 129 8.52 4.24 -10.54
C ARG A 129 9.58 4.68 -9.55
N HIS A 130 9.14 5.25 -8.43
CA HIS A 130 10.04 5.67 -7.36
C HIS A 130 10.87 4.51 -6.81
N GLU A 131 10.24 3.34 -6.69
CA GLU A 131 10.91 2.12 -6.23
C GLU A 131 11.74 1.43 -7.31
N GLY A 132 11.66 1.87 -8.54
CA GLY A 132 12.37 1.26 -9.66
C GLY A 132 11.75 -0.04 -10.16
N ALA A 133 10.49 -0.34 -9.83
CA ALA A 133 9.80 -1.55 -10.25
C ALA A 133 9.30 -1.47 -11.70
N ILE A 134 9.14 -0.28 -12.22
CA ILE A 134 8.74 -0.03 -13.61
C ILE A 134 9.50 1.15 -14.22
#